data_f6428069086b9257986832b576451c81
#
_entry.id   f6428069086b9257986832b576451c81
#
_cell.length_a   1.000
_cell.length_b   1.000
_cell.length_c   1.000
_cell.angle_alpha   90.00
_cell.angle_beta   90.00
_cell.angle_gamma   90.00
#
_symmetry.space_group_name_H-M   'P 1'
#
loop_
_entity.id
_entity.type
_entity.pdbx_description
1 polymer ?
#
loop_
_entity_poly.entity_id
_entity_poly.type
_entity_poly.pdbx_seq_one_letter_code
_entity_poly.pdbx_strand_id
1 'polypeptide(L)'
;QNFATDSFIKILSEARKYRLNLILANQYMAQLVEELEKAIFGNIGTLVSFLVGAEDAARLMKEFGGIYTEEDLVNLGKFQIVAKLSIDNATSAPFPAITLPLPKSKNQNRKKVLRVSSERYARPLKTPQT
;
A
#
# COMPACT_ATOMS: atom_id res chain seq x y z
N GLN A 1 14.94 -4.94 15.88
CA GLN A 1 13.72 -5.10 15.06
C GLN A 1 12.53 -4.31 15.63
N ASN A 2 12.34 -4.25 16.96
CA ASN A 2 11.17 -3.61 17.58
C ASN A 2 11.11 -2.09 17.38
N PHE A 3 12.23 -1.39 17.40
CA PHE A 3 12.24 0.08 17.31
C PHE A 3 11.66 0.62 16.00
N ALA A 4 11.97 0.00 14.88
CA ALA A 4 11.41 0.40 13.57
C ALA A 4 9.90 0.16 13.50
N THR A 5 9.42 -0.95 14.07
CA THR A 5 8.01 -1.32 14.13
C THR A 5 7.23 -0.35 15.02
N ASP A 6 7.71 -0.06 16.23
CA ASP A 6 7.06 0.86 17.16
C ASP A 6 6.99 2.28 16.60
N SER A 7 8.06 2.75 15.97
CA SER A 7 8.07 4.06 15.31
C SER A 7 7.07 4.12 14.15
N PHE A 8 6.92 3.04 13.40
CA PHE A 8 5.96 2.98 12.29
C PHE A 8 4.51 2.92 12.78
N ILE A 9 4.23 2.16 13.81
CA ILE A 9 2.91 2.13 14.49
C ILE A 9 2.53 3.53 14.96
N LYS A 10 3.48 4.25 15.57
CA LYS A 10 3.27 5.63 16.01
C LYS A 10 2.98 6.57 14.83
N ILE A 11 3.72 6.45 13.74
CA ILE A 11 3.46 7.22 12.52
C ILE A 11 2.05 6.94 11.99
N LEU A 12 1.62 5.69 11.91
CA LEU A 12 0.29 5.32 11.46
C LEU A 12 -0.82 5.95 12.31
N SER A 13 -0.68 5.90 13.63
CA SER A 13 -1.68 6.43 14.56
C SER A 13 -1.74 7.97 14.56
N GLU A 14 -0.64 8.65 14.26
CA GLU A 14 -0.52 10.10 14.29
C GLU A 14 -0.58 10.76 12.90
N ALA A 15 -0.45 9.99 11.82
CA ALA A 15 -0.35 10.49 10.44
C ALA A 15 -1.48 11.47 10.09
N ARG A 16 -2.71 11.14 10.51
CA ARG A 16 -3.89 11.98 10.28
C ARG A 16 -3.78 13.37 10.92
N LYS A 17 -3.19 13.46 12.10
CA LYS A 17 -2.97 14.72 12.82
C LYS A 17 -2.05 15.66 12.04
N TYR A 18 -1.08 15.09 11.35
CA TYR A 18 -0.10 15.84 10.54
C TYR A 18 -0.51 15.97 9.06
N ARG A 19 -1.74 15.57 8.70
CA ARG A 19 -2.23 15.55 7.31
C ARG A 19 -1.33 14.72 6.39
N LEU A 20 -0.71 13.68 6.92
CA LEU A 20 0.14 12.77 6.17
C LEU A 20 -0.73 11.63 5.62
N ASN A 21 -0.73 11.48 4.30
CA ASN A 21 -1.35 10.35 3.63
C ASN A 21 -0.31 9.25 3.41
N LEU A 22 -0.61 8.05 3.85
CA LEU A 22 0.24 6.88 3.68
C LEU A 22 -0.41 5.90 2.72
N ILE A 23 0.38 5.41 1.77
CA ILE A 23 0.01 4.30 0.89
C ILE A 23 0.91 3.14 1.25
N LEU A 24 0.30 2.06 1.70
CA LEU A 24 0.99 0.83 2.06
C LEU A 24 0.66 -0.25 1.04
N ALA A 25 1.66 -0.97 0.57
CA ALA A 25 1.48 -2.13 -0.28
C ALA A 25 2.24 -3.31 0.34
N ASN A 26 1.55 -4.42 0.51
CA ASN A 26 2.11 -5.63 1.07
C ASN A 26 1.71 -6.84 0.23
N GLN A 27 2.58 -7.81 0.12
CA GLN A 27 2.33 -9.03 -0.65
C GLN A 27 1.77 -10.16 0.23
N TYR A 28 2.23 -10.25 1.47
CA TYR A 28 1.82 -11.27 2.43
C TYR A 28 1.64 -10.66 3.81
N MET A 29 0.45 -10.77 4.38
CA MET A 29 0.16 -10.26 5.72
C MET A 29 0.86 -11.06 6.82
N ALA A 30 1.11 -12.33 6.59
CA ALA A 30 1.84 -13.19 7.54
C ALA A 30 3.28 -12.70 7.87
N GLN A 31 3.84 -11.78 7.06
CA GLN A 31 5.12 -11.13 7.36
C GLN A 31 5.00 -9.95 8.34
N LEU A 32 3.80 -9.48 8.60
CA LEU A 32 3.55 -8.41 9.55
C LEU A 32 3.49 -8.98 10.98
N VAL A 33 4.12 -8.29 11.90
CA VAL A 33 3.89 -8.59 13.31
C VAL A 33 2.48 -8.16 13.71
N GLU A 34 1.87 -8.88 14.64
CA GLU A 34 0.46 -8.72 15.01
C GLU A 34 0.10 -7.27 15.42
N GLU A 35 0.99 -6.61 16.17
CA GLU A 35 0.79 -5.22 16.60
C GLU A 35 0.74 -4.26 15.41
N LEU A 36 1.58 -4.49 14.39
CA LEU A 36 1.61 -3.67 13.19
C LEU A 36 0.37 -3.92 12.32
N GLU A 37 -0.06 -5.16 12.19
CA GLU A 37 -1.29 -5.53 11.48
C GLU A 37 -2.51 -4.82 12.10
N LYS A 38 -2.66 -4.90 13.43
CA LYS A 38 -3.73 -4.19 14.16
C LYS A 38 -3.66 -2.67 13.96
N ALA A 39 -2.45 -2.10 13.99
CA ALA A 39 -2.27 -0.67 13.76
C ALA A 39 -2.65 -0.26 12.32
N ILE A 40 -2.32 -1.08 11.32
CA ILE A 40 -2.70 -0.84 9.94
C ILE A 40 -4.23 -0.85 9.82
N PHE A 41 -4.89 -1.95 10.15
CA PHE A 41 -6.34 -2.07 9.98
C PHE A 41 -7.15 -1.10 10.85
N GLY A 42 -6.64 -0.73 12.01
CA GLY A 42 -7.26 0.29 12.85
C GLY A 42 -7.17 1.73 12.32
N ASN A 43 -6.27 2.02 11.37
CA ASN A 43 -6.02 3.37 10.89
C ASN A 43 -6.24 3.57 9.39
N ILE A 44 -6.39 2.51 8.59
CA ILE A 44 -6.67 2.64 7.16
C ILE A 44 -8.12 3.02 6.90
N GLY A 45 -8.33 3.94 5.96
CA GLY A 45 -9.67 4.25 5.48
C GLY A 45 -10.00 3.52 4.17
N THR A 46 -9.00 3.33 3.32
CA THR A 46 -9.14 2.64 2.03
C THR A 46 -8.37 1.33 2.05
N LEU A 47 -9.04 0.25 1.67
CA LEU A 47 -8.48 -1.09 1.54
C LEU A 47 -8.74 -1.61 0.13
N VAL A 48 -7.69 -2.09 -0.53
CA VAL A 48 -7.76 -2.73 -1.85
C VAL A 48 -7.05 -4.06 -1.78
N SER A 49 -7.73 -5.12 -2.16
CA SER A 49 -7.14 -6.46 -2.25
C SER A 49 -7.20 -6.98 -3.67
N PHE A 50 -6.09 -7.51 -4.14
CA PHE A 50 -6.01 -8.42 -5.28
C PHE A 50 -6.20 -9.86 -4.79
N LEU A 51 -5.98 -10.84 -5.67
CA LEU A 51 -5.93 -12.25 -5.31
C LEU A 51 -4.91 -12.47 -4.18
N VAL A 52 -5.33 -13.19 -3.16
CA VAL A 52 -4.54 -13.52 -1.97
C VAL A 52 -4.60 -15.01 -1.65
N GLY A 53 -3.71 -15.47 -0.82
CA GLY A 53 -3.76 -16.83 -0.27
C GLY A 53 -4.85 -16.99 0.81
N ALA A 54 -5.18 -18.22 1.14
CA ALA A 54 -6.27 -18.54 2.08
C ALA A 54 -6.09 -17.91 3.47
N GLU A 55 -4.87 -17.87 3.99
CA GLU A 55 -4.58 -17.27 5.30
C GLU A 55 -4.90 -15.77 5.33
N ASP A 56 -4.48 -15.04 4.29
CA ASP A 56 -4.74 -13.62 4.16
C ASP A 56 -6.22 -13.37 3.84
N ALA A 57 -6.87 -14.25 3.06
CA ALA A 57 -8.29 -14.17 2.74
C ALA A 57 -9.17 -14.23 4.00
N ALA A 58 -8.86 -15.12 4.95
CA ALA A 58 -9.57 -15.24 6.21
C ALA A 58 -9.54 -13.95 7.06
N ARG A 59 -8.43 -13.22 6.98
CA ARG A 59 -8.27 -11.93 7.65
C ARG A 59 -9.02 -10.82 6.92
N LEU A 60 -8.82 -10.72 5.60
CA LEU A 60 -9.42 -9.68 4.76
C LEU A 60 -10.94 -9.79 4.68
N MET A 61 -11.51 -11.00 4.73
CA MET A 61 -12.96 -11.21 4.81
C MET A 61 -13.57 -10.42 5.99
N LYS A 62 -12.92 -10.43 7.16
CA LYS A 62 -13.39 -9.69 8.34
C LYS A 62 -13.33 -8.18 8.12
N GLU A 63 -12.24 -7.70 7.47
CA GLU A 63 -12.05 -6.28 7.17
C GLU A 63 -13.04 -5.76 6.10
N PHE A 64 -13.48 -6.64 5.21
CA PHE A 64 -14.55 -6.35 4.25
C PHE A 64 -15.96 -6.55 4.84
N GLY A 65 -16.07 -6.78 6.16
CA GLY A 65 -17.35 -6.88 6.85
C GLY A 65 -18.14 -8.17 6.54
N GLY A 66 -17.47 -9.22 6.09
CA GLY A 66 -18.10 -10.52 5.78
C GLY A 66 -18.96 -10.52 4.51
N ILE A 67 -18.92 -9.47 3.69
CA ILE A 67 -19.66 -9.39 2.42
C ILE A 67 -19.03 -10.30 1.36
N TYR A 68 -17.69 -10.43 1.40
CA TYR A 68 -16.92 -11.35 0.56
C TYR A 68 -16.45 -12.53 1.40
N THR A 69 -16.53 -13.72 0.83
CA THR A 69 -16.03 -14.96 1.43
C THR A 69 -14.53 -15.12 1.17
N GLU A 70 -13.88 -16.04 1.90
CA GLU A 70 -12.50 -16.42 1.60
C GLU A 70 -12.36 -16.95 0.18
N GLU A 71 -13.35 -17.73 -0.29
CA GLU A 71 -13.38 -18.28 -1.63
C GLU A 71 -13.44 -17.18 -2.70
N ASP A 72 -14.19 -16.11 -2.48
CA ASP A 72 -14.23 -14.97 -3.40
C ASP A 72 -12.85 -14.32 -3.54
N LEU A 73 -12.11 -14.17 -2.44
CA LEU A 73 -10.83 -13.48 -2.41
C LEU A 73 -9.67 -14.32 -2.99
N VAL A 74 -9.72 -15.65 -2.82
CA VAL A 74 -8.71 -16.55 -3.39
C VAL A 74 -8.95 -16.87 -4.87
N ASN A 75 -10.14 -16.58 -5.40
CA ASN A 75 -10.51 -16.84 -6.79
C ASN A 75 -10.58 -15.57 -7.64
N LEU A 76 -10.11 -14.43 -7.14
CA LEU A 76 -10.04 -13.20 -7.95
C LEU A 76 -9.20 -13.43 -9.21
N GLY A 77 -9.75 -13.02 -10.35
CA GLY A 77 -9.06 -13.12 -11.62
C GLY A 77 -7.97 -12.05 -11.80
N LYS A 78 -7.22 -12.17 -12.89
CA LYS A 78 -6.21 -11.17 -13.25
C LYS A 78 -6.85 -9.78 -13.38
N PHE A 79 -6.25 -8.78 -12.74
CA PHE A 79 -6.72 -7.40 -12.67
C PHE A 79 -8.00 -7.18 -11.85
N GLN A 80 -8.63 -8.23 -11.33
CA GLN A 80 -9.76 -8.07 -10.42
C GLN A 80 -9.28 -7.68 -9.03
N ILE A 81 -10.08 -6.86 -8.37
CA ILE A 81 -9.86 -6.39 -7.00
C ILE A 81 -11.18 -6.34 -6.24
N VAL A 82 -11.08 -6.41 -4.92
CA VAL A 82 -12.12 -5.95 -4.00
C VAL A 82 -11.61 -4.68 -3.34
N ALA A 83 -12.41 -3.64 -3.32
CA ALA A 83 -12.06 -2.36 -2.75
C ALA A 83 -13.11 -1.86 -1.76
N LYS A 84 -12.64 -1.28 -0.65
CA LYS A 84 -13.43 -0.51 0.31
C LYS A 84 -12.77 0.87 0.41
N LEU A 85 -13.49 1.92 0.09
CA LEU A 85 -12.94 3.28 -0.02
C LEU A 85 -13.39 4.15 1.14
N SER A 86 -12.49 5.02 1.58
CA SER A 86 -12.86 6.15 2.43
C SER A 86 -13.01 7.40 1.57
N ILE A 87 -14.22 7.94 1.51
CA ILE A 87 -14.59 9.12 0.74
C ILE A 87 -15.22 10.12 1.71
N ASP A 88 -14.68 11.31 1.82
CA ASP A 88 -15.16 12.38 2.71
C ASP A 88 -15.42 11.92 4.17
N ASN A 89 -14.48 11.14 4.71
CA ASN A 89 -14.56 10.50 6.04
C ASN A 89 -15.68 9.45 6.20
N ALA A 90 -16.37 9.08 5.15
CA ALA A 90 -17.30 7.95 5.14
C ALA A 90 -16.66 6.73 4.46
N THR A 91 -16.88 5.55 5.02
CA THR A 91 -16.39 4.31 4.44
C THR A 91 -17.48 3.69 3.57
N SER A 92 -17.14 3.39 2.31
CA SER A 92 -18.06 2.69 1.40
C SER A 92 -18.28 1.24 1.81
N ALA A 93 -19.37 0.64 1.36
CA ALA A 93 -19.44 -0.82 1.29
C ALA A 93 -18.32 -1.33 0.36
N PRO A 94 -17.75 -2.52 0.61
CA PRO A 94 -16.79 -3.11 -0.30
C PRO A 94 -17.47 -3.48 -1.63
N PHE A 95 -16.74 -3.32 -2.72
CA PHE A 95 -17.20 -3.60 -4.09
C PHE A 95 -16.12 -4.22 -4.95
N PRO A 96 -16.48 -5.05 -5.95
CA PRO A 96 -15.54 -5.60 -6.90
C PRO A 96 -15.21 -4.56 -7.97
N ALA A 97 -13.99 -4.59 -8.49
CA ALA A 97 -13.58 -3.72 -9.58
C ALA A 97 -12.49 -4.39 -10.44
N ILE A 98 -12.17 -3.77 -11.56
CA ILE A 98 -11.10 -4.20 -12.46
C ILE A 98 -10.11 -3.05 -12.61
N THR A 99 -8.84 -3.35 -12.39
CA THR A 99 -7.77 -2.37 -12.61
C THR A 99 -7.48 -2.21 -14.10
N LEU A 100 -7.19 -0.98 -14.50
CA LEU A 100 -6.79 -0.69 -15.86
C LEU A 100 -5.36 -1.17 -16.13
N PRO A 101 -5.04 -1.59 -17.37
CA PRO A 101 -3.67 -1.87 -17.75
C PRO A 101 -2.82 -0.60 -17.66
N LEU A 102 -1.54 -0.77 -17.34
CA LEU A 102 -0.61 0.35 -17.31
C LEU A 102 -0.57 1.05 -18.66
N PRO A 103 -0.72 2.39 -18.71
CA PRO A 103 -0.60 3.12 -19.95
C PRO A 103 0.80 2.92 -20.54
N LYS A 104 0.87 2.65 -21.84
CA LYS A 104 2.14 2.58 -22.55
C LYS A 104 2.82 3.95 -22.45
N SER A 105 3.91 4.04 -21.71
CA SER A 105 4.69 5.28 -21.63
C SER A 105 5.27 5.58 -23.00
N LYS A 106 4.89 6.73 -23.57
CA LYS A 106 5.45 7.26 -24.82
C LYS A 106 6.59 8.24 -24.56
N ASN A 107 6.85 8.59 -23.31
CA ASN A 107 7.85 9.59 -22.97
C ASN A 107 9.20 8.93 -22.65
N GLN A 108 10.29 9.60 -23.04
CA GLN A 108 11.65 9.20 -22.72
C GLN A 108 12.27 10.10 -21.64
N ASN A 109 11.47 10.56 -20.70
CA ASN A 109 11.87 11.53 -19.69
C ASN A 109 12.92 11.01 -18.69
N ARG A 110 13.22 9.69 -18.67
CA ARG A 110 14.19 9.11 -17.75
C ARG A 110 15.53 9.86 -17.76
N LYS A 111 16.08 10.13 -18.95
CA LYS A 111 17.36 10.86 -19.08
C LYS A 111 17.24 12.29 -18.55
N LYS A 112 16.13 12.98 -18.83
CA LYS A 112 15.86 14.33 -18.35
C LYS A 112 15.74 14.38 -16.84
N VAL A 113 14.97 13.45 -16.25
CA VAL A 113 14.79 13.36 -14.80
C VAL A 113 16.12 13.06 -14.10
N LEU A 114 16.90 12.10 -14.59
CA LEU A 114 18.20 11.76 -14.03
C LEU A 114 19.15 12.97 -14.08
N ARG A 115 19.20 13.67 -15.22
CA ARG A 115 20.05 14.85 -15.37
C ARG A 115 19.64 15.96 -14.39
N VAL A 116 18.36 16.35 -14.35
CA VAL A 116 17.88 17.40 -13.47
C VAL A 116 18.06 17.03 -11.99
N SER A 117 17.83 15.78 -11.63
CA SER A 117 18.04 15.29 -10.27
C SER A 117 19.52 15.33 -9.89
N SER A 118 20.40 14.92 -10.80
CA SER A 118 21.84 14.97 -10.57
C SER A 118 22.35 16.41 -10.42
N GLU A 119 21.92 17.30 -11.30
CA GLU A 119 22.30 18.73 -11.25
C GLU A 119 21.84 19.42 -9.97
N ARG A 120 20.65 19.08 -9.45
CA ARG A 120 20.05 19.75 -8.28
C ARG A 120 20.43 19.14 -6.94
N TYR A 121 20.61 17.83 -6.87
CA TYR A 121 20.69 17.10 -5.60
C TYR A 121 21.94 16.25 -5.44
N ALA A 122 22.65 15.88 -6.52
CA ALA A 122 23.88 15.11 -6.41
C ALA A 122 25.09 16.02 -6.17
N ARG A 123 26.03 15.51 -5.35
CA ARG A 123 27.36 16.12 -5.21
C ARG A 123 28.36 15.24 -5.94
N PRO A 124 29.29 15.82 -6.73
CA PRO A 124 30.35 15.03 -7.34
C PRO A 124 31.19 14.35 -6.25
N LEU A 125 31.44 13.07 -6.40
CA LEU A 125 32.38 12.35 -5.54
C LEU A 125 33.77 12.97 -5.76
N LYS A 126 34.42 13.41 -4.68
CA LYS A 126 35.87 13.77 -4.77
C LYS A 126 36.61 12.50 -5.08
N THR A 127 37.25 12.45 -6.24
CA THR A 127 38.18 11.38 -6.58
C THR A 127 39.29 11.37 -5.52
N PRO A 128 39.60 10.23 -4.89
CA PRO A 128 40.77 10.17 -4.01
C PRO A 128 41.99 10.57 -4.82
N GLN A 129 42.73 11.57 -4.38
CA GLN A 129 44.05 11.87 -4.93
C GLN A 129 44.96 10.72 -4.51
N THR A 130 45.40 9.91 -5.47
CA THR A 130 46.45 8.92 -5.32
C THR A 130 47.80 9.62 -5.13
#